data_7274bcc102f262441d79ce415efcfb8f
#
_entry.id   7274bcc102f262441d79ce415efcfb8f
#
_cell.length_a   1.000
_cell.length_b   1.000
_cell.length_c   1.000
_cell.angle_alpha   90.00
_cell.angle_beta   90.00
_cell.angle_gamma   90.00
#
_symmetry.space_group_name_H-M   'P 1'
#
loop_
_entity.id
_entity.type
_entity.pdbx_description
1 polymer ?
#
loop_
_entity_poly.entity_id
_entity_poly.type
_entity_poly.pdbx_seq_one_letter_code
_entity_poly.pdbx_strand_id
1 'polypeptide(L)'
;MSYNKFEEKAKMAISEMKTLDVSEAIVVHHDDADGLCSAAITKKALEREGFKVKTFCLEKIYPEVVQNLHQKSGQLIFYVDIGSAHADYISECNQGRNLVIILDHHDPRPASDPKVYDLNLEHFGFKGETDFSGATCCYLFAKLLNIENIDLSYLALIGSCEIPGGFSGLNEAVLEESLKNGVVKPVRKTFEIVKFGVRIDKFFSILQILGAAGYYEGGPTLGIEACLNGLSEEIERKVEELENRRKTVNKRLLAILYRQRLKETGHIQWFDAGDLYMGMGSKVIGQFCSFLSYQARLVKPDKYIIGFMNLQPEIPGWGRLKQPLAKASVRTPKVLKKLIEDGKMPGAVEMLVEASKGFGIADGHQYAANVVLPRDRKEELIEKAERFLSENF
;
A
#
# COMPACT_ATOMS: atom_id res chain seq x y z
N MET A 1 -24.14 -1.33 8.62
CA MET A 1 -22.81 -0.99 9.14
C MET A 1 -22.82 -1.25 10.63
N SER A 2 -21.86 -1.95 11.15
CA SER A 2 -21.84 -2.30 12.57
C SER A 2 -20.44 -2.18 13.14
N TYR A 3 -20.05 -0.96 13.52
CA TYR A 3 -18.81 -0.68 14.22
C TYR A 3 -18.70 -1.50 15.52
N ASN A 4 -19.82 -1.74 16.21
CA ASN A 4 -19.83 -2.59 17.41
C ASN A 4 -19.33 -4.02 17.15
N LYS A 5 -19.66 -4.61 15.99
CA LYS A 5 -19.16 -5.95 15.63
C LYS A 5 -17.63 -5.97 15.38
N PHE A 6 -17.11 -4.89 14.80
CA PHE A 6 -15.65 -4.71 14.70
C PHE A 6 -15.02 -4.65 16.09
N GLU A 7 -15.58 -3.82 16.99
CA GLU A 7 -15.08 -3.72 18.38
C GLU A 7 -15.12 -5.06 19.11
N GLU A 8 -16.19 -5.83 18.99
CA GLU A 8 -16.30 -7.16 19.60
C GLU A 8 -15.20 -8.09 19.09
N LYS A 9 -15.03 -8.18 17.76
CA LYS A 9 -13.99 -9.03 17.16
C LYS A 9 -12.58 -8.57 17.50
N ALA A 10 -12.33 -7.26 17.51
CA ALA A 10 -11.05 -6.67 17.92
C ALA A 10 -10.75 -6.96 19.41
N LYS A 11 -11.72 -6.84 20.30
CA LYS A 11 -11.59 -7.20 21.73
C LYS A 11 -11.29 -8.69 21.92
N MET A 12 -11.86 -9.58 21.11
CA MET A 12 -11.51 -11.00 21.12
C MET A 12 -10.06 -11.22 20.73
N ALA A 13 -9.59 -10.62 19.64
CA ALA A 13 -8.19 -10.68 19.20
C ALA A 13 -7.22 -10.13 20.26
N ILE A 14 -7.57 -8.99 20.89
CA ILE A 14 -6.80 -8.39 21.99
C ILE A 14 -6.75 -9.32 23.21
N SER A 15 -7.88 -9.93 23.59
CA SER A 15 -7.92 -10.87 24.70
C SER A 15 -7.03 -12.08 24.44
N GLU A 16 -7.08 -12.64 23.24
CA GLU A 16 -6.24 -13.77 22.86
C GLU A 16 -4.75 -13.38 22.83
N MET A 17 -4.42 -12.20 22.26
CA MET A 17 -3.07 -11.67 22.26
C MET A 17 -2.49 -11.54 23.67
N LYS A 18 -3.28 -11.10 24.65
CA LYS A 18 -2.86 -10.93 26.05
C LYS A 18 -2.64 -12.28 26.77
N THR A 19 -3.13 -13.39 26.23
CA THR A 19 -2.90 -14.73 26.79
C THR A 19 -1.64 -15.41 26.23
N LEU A 20 -1.02 -14.85 25.20
CA LEU A 20 0.19 -15.41 24.61
C LEU A 20 1.39 -15.18 25.52
N ASP A 21 2.18 -16.23 25.72
CA ASP A 21 3.48 -16.14 26.40
C ASP A 21 4.59 -15.73 25.40
N VAL A 22 4.47 -14.51 24.86
CA VAL A 22 5.43 -13.95 23.91
C VAL A 22 5.77 -12.50 24.29
N SER A 23 7.02 -12.14 24.16
CA SER A 23 7.50 -10.77 24.41
C SER A 23 7.82 -9.98 23.15
N GLU A 24 7.65 -10.60 21.97
CA GLU A 24 7.97 -10.01 20.67
C GLU A 24 6.77 -10.11 19.73
N ALA A 25 6.52 -9.03 18.99
CA ALA A 25 5.54 -8.97 17.92
C ALA A 25 6.22 -8.63 16.59
N ILE A 26 5.74 -9.24 15.52
CA ILE A 26 6.18 -8.97 14.15
C ILE A 26 5.10 -8.14 13.47
N VAL A 27 5.47 -7.01 12.89
CA VAL A 27 4.58 -6.12 12.13
C VAL A 27 5.05 -6.08 10.69
N VAL A 28 4.31 -6.71 9.79
CA VAL A 28 4.48 -6.65 8.34
C VAL A 28 3.61 -5.50 7.82
N HIS A 29 4.19 -4.58 7.06
CA HIS A 29 3.46 -3.39 6.61
C HIS A 29 3.77 -3.02 5.16
N HIS A 30 2.88 -2.24 4.55
CA HIS A 30 3.05 -1.72 3.20
C HIS A 30 4.10 -0.59 3.15
N ASP A 31 4.55 -0.24 1.93
CA ASP A 31 5.64 0.70 1.68
C ASP A 31 5.21 2.16 1.43
N ASP A 32 3.91 2.48 1.46
CA ASP A 32 3.42 3.85 1.27
C ASP A 32 3.19 4.61 2.58
N ALA A 33 2.66 5.81 2.47
CA ALA A 33 2.41 6.64 3.64
C ALA A 33 1.39 6.03 4.59
N ASP A 34 0.35 5.33 4.06
CA ASP A 34 -0.65 4.65 4.89
C ASP A 34 -0.02 3.46 5.61
N GLY A 35 0.77 2.62 4.91
CA GLY A 35 1.49 1.49 5.50
C GLY A 35 2.53 1.92 6.55
N LEU A 36 3.25 3.01 6.33
CA LEU A 36 4.21 3.54 7.30
C LEU A 36 3.52 4.10 8.54
N CYS A 37 2.39 4.81 8.38
CA CYS A 37 1.57 5.28 9.50
C CYS A 37 0.94 4.10 10.26
N SER A 38 0.42 3.10 9.56
CA SER A 38 -0.12 1.86 10.13
C SER A 38 0.91 1.12 10.99
N ALA A 39 2.14 0.98 10.46
CA ALA A 39 3.25 0.39 11.19
C ALA A 39 3.63 1.19 12.44
N ALA A 40 3.69 2.52 12.33
CA ALA A 40 4.04 3.40 13.45
C ALA A 40 2.99 3.34 14.57
N ILE A 41 1.69 3.37 14.22
CA ILE A 41 0.59 3.23 15.18
C ILE A 41 0.69 1.88 15.89
N THR A 42 0.75 0.79 15.12
CA THR A 42 0.75 -0.57 15.66
C THR A 42 1.99 -0.82 16.51
N LYS A 43 3.18 -0.42 16.02
CA LYS A 43 4.43 -0.51 16.79
C LYS A 43 4.31 0.21 18.12
N LYS A 44 3.88 1.48 18.12
CA LYS A 44 3.82 2.30 19.35
C LYS A 44 2.79 1.74 20.32
N ALA A 45 1.62 1.31 19.84
CA ALA A 45 0.59 0.72 20.67
C ALA A 45 1.06 -0.58 21.34
N LEU A 46 1.73 -1.47 20.61
CA LEU A 46 2.27 -2.72 21.15
C LEU A 46 3.45 -2.49 22.11
N GLU A 47 4.32 -1.51 21.84
CA GLU A 47 5.39 -1.13 22.76
C GLU A 47 4.86 -0.60 24.10
N ARG A 48 3.73 0.12 24.11
CA ARG A 48 3.03 0.54 25.32
C ARG A 48 2.49 -0.62 26.16
N GLU A 49 2.15 -1.73 25.50
CA GLU A 49 1.72 -2.99 26.15
C GLU A 49 2.91 -3.88 26.52
N GLY A 50 4.16 -3.44 26.32
CA GLY A 50 5.38 -4.14 26.73
C GLY A 50 6.01 -5.09 25.70
N PHE A 51 5.47 -5.15 24.47
CA PHE A 51 6.06 -5.96 23.42
C PHE A 51 7.31 -5.31 22.81
N LYS A 52 8.30 -6.13 22.45
CA LYS A 52 9.33 -5.73 21.49
C LYS A 52 8.81 -5.90 20.09
N VAL A 53 8.86 -4.86 19.26
CA VAL A 53 8.28 -4.87 17.93
C VAL A 53 9.35 -4.87 16.84
N LYS A 54 9.29 -5.86 15.96
CA LYS A 54 10.05 -5.90 14.71
C LYS A 54 9.13 -5.53 13.54
N THR A 55 9.53 -4.56 12.73
CA THR A 55 8.79 -4.13 11.56
C THR A 55 9.46 -4.64 10.29
N PHE A 56 8.65 -5.09 9.32
CA PHE A 56 9.10 -5.53 8.01
C PHE A 56 8.24 -4.89 6.93
N CYS A 57 8.88 -4.15 6.04
CA CYS A 57 8.20 -3.50 4.95
C CYS A 57 8.13 -4.40 3.72
N LEU A 58 6.95 -4.58 3.16
CA LEU A 58 6.73 -5.30 1.91
C LEU A 58 6.01 -4.41 0.89
N GLU A 59 6.51 -4.39 -0.33
CA GLU A 59 5.82 -3.72 -1.44
C GLU A 59 4.58 -4.49 -1.91
N LYS A 60 4.55 -5.79 -1.68
CA LYS A 60 3.48 -6.76 -2.00
C LYS A 60 3.58 -7.99 -1.10
N ILE A 61 2.50 -8.74 -1.03
CA ILE A 61 2.54 -10.09 -0.46
C ILE A 61 3.30 -11.01 -1.42
N TYR A 62 4.49 -11.42 -1.01
CA TYR A 62 5.30 -12.40 -1.72
C TYR A 62 5.07 -13.78 -1.10
N PRO A 63 4.64 -14.80 -1.87
CA PRO A 63 4.36 -16.14 -1.35
C PRO A 63 5.51 -16.74 -0.54
N GLU A 64 6.76 -16.61 -1.02
CA GLU A 64 7.94 -17.13 -0.30
C GLU A 64 8.12 -16.47 1.07
N VAL A 65 7.84 -15.16 1.18
CA VAL A 65 7.97 -14.40 2.43
C VAL A 65 6.92 -14.87 3.43
N VAL A 66 5.66 -15.00 3.00
CA VAL A 66 4.56 -15.47 3.86
C VAL A 66 4.83 -16.91 4.33
N GLN A 67 5.20 -17.82 3.43
CA GLN A 67 5.55 -19.19 3.79
C GLN A 67 6.66 -19.23 4.85
N ASN A 68 7.74 -18.49 4.65
CA ASN A 68 8.87 -18.47 5.60
C ASN A 68 8.46 -17.90 6.97
N LEU A 69 7.66 -16.82 6.98
CA LEU A 69 7.19 -16.20 8.22
C LEU A 69 6.35 -17.18 9.04
N HIS A 70 5.47 -17.92 8.38
CA HIS A 70 4.54 -18.85 9.05
C HIS A 70 5.09 -20.26 9.28
N GLN A 71 6.36 -20.55 8.94
CA GLN A 71 7.00 -21.83 9.30
C GLN A 71 7.23 -21.99 10.80
N LYS A 72 7.51 -20.89 11.50
CA LYS A 72 7.67 -20.89 12.96
C LYS A 72 6.29 -20.89 13.63
N SER A 73 6.23 -21.41 14.85
CA SER A 73 5.01 -21.46 15.65
C SER A 73 5.11 -20.57 16.89
N GLY A 74 3.97 -20.16 17.43
CA GLY A 74 3.89 -19.42 18.68
C GLY A 74 4.27 -17.94 18.54
N GLN A 75 4.15 -17.37 17.34
CA GLN A 75 4.43 -15.95 17.09
C GLN A 75 3.16 -15.10 17.16
N LEU A 76 3.32 -13.82 17.48
CA LEU A 76 2.33 -12.77 17.30
C LEU A 76 2.70 -11.97 16.04
N ILE A 77 1.85 -12.02 15.01
CA ILE A 77 2.09 -11.41 13.71
C ILE A 77 0.98 -10.44 13.38
N PHE A 78 1.34 -9.22 13.02
CA PHE A 78 0.43 -8.22 12.47
C PHE A 78 0.74 -8.00 10.98
N TYR A 79 -0.31 -7.96 10.16
CA TYR A 79 -0.27 -7.41 8.81
C TYR A 79 -1.04 -6.10 8.84
N VAL A 80 -0.39 -5.00 8.48
CA VAL A 80 -1.00 -3.66 8.59
C VAL A 80 -0.91 -2.92 7.26
N ASP A 81 -2.05 -2.43 6.79
CA ASP A 81 -2.22 -1.84 5.45
C ASP A 81 -1.81 -2.81 4.31
N ILE A 82 -1.85 -4.09 4.59
CA ILE A 82 -1.54 -5.19 3.68
C ILE A 82 -2.06 -6.49 4.29
N GLY A 83 -2.54 -7.41 3.48
CA GLY A 83 -2.83 -8.77 3.93
C GLY A 83 -4.26 -9.23 3.74
N SER A 84 -5.29 -8.38 3.86
CA SER A 84 -6.70 -8.77 3.71
C SER A 84 -6.99 -9.39 2.34
N ALA A 85 -6.44 -8.82 1.27
CA ALA A 85 -6.58 -9.37 -0.08
C ALA A 85 -5.92 -10.75 -0.27
N HIS A 86 -5.20 -11.24 0.73
CA HIS A 86 -4.50 -12.53 0.76
C HIS A 86 -4.74 -13.29 2.07
N ALA A 87 -5.81 -12.98 2.80
CA ALA A 87 -6.11 -13.60 4.09
C ALA A 87 -6.37 -15.11 3.98
N ASP A 88 -6.91 -15.57 2.84
CA ASP A 88 -7.03 -16.99 2.47
C ASP A 88 -5.64 -17.66 2.43
N TYR A 89 -4.70 -17.10 1.68
CA TYR A 89 -3.35 -17.64 1.54
C TYR A 89 -2.54 -17.56 2.86
N ILE A 90 -2.68 -16.47 3.61
CA ILE A 90 -2.08 -16.32 4.94
C ILE A 90 -2.60 -17.42 5.87
N SER A 91 -3.91 -17.70 5.83
CA SER A 91 -4.54 -18.78 6.60
C SER A 91 -4.00 -20.16 6.21
N GLU A 92 -3.89 -20.45 4.90
CA GLU A 92 -3.30 -21.70 4.40
C GLU A 92 -1.84 -21.88 4.87
N CYS A 93 -1.06 -20.81 4.90
CA CYS A 93 0.32 -20.86 5.40
C CYS A 93 0.38 -20.94 6.92
N ASN A 94 -0.55 -20.35 7.66
CA ASN A 94 -0.51 -20.29 9.13
C ASN A 94 -0.91 -21.62 9.80
N GLN A 95 -2.00 -22.24 9.38
CA GLN A 95 -2.47 -23.55 9.91
C GLN A 95 -2.54 -23.60 11.45
N GLY A 96 -3.06 -22.53 12.07
CA GLY A 96 -3.20 -22.44 13.53
C GLY A 96 -1.90 -22.22 14.32
N ARG A 97 -0.74 -22.07 13.65
CA ARG A 97 0.56 -22.00 14.32
C ARG A 97 0.82 -20.71 15.07
N ASN A 98 0.31 -19.60 14.56
CA ASN A 98 0.58 -18.26 15.08
C ASN A 98 -0.72 -17.50 15.28
N LEU A 99 -0.74 -16.54 16.21
CA LEU A 99 -1.81 -15.54 16.25
C LEU A 99 -1.51 -14.46 15.22
N VAL A 100 -2.41 -14.29 14.28
CA VAL A 100 -2.29 -13.32 13.18
C VAL A 100 -3.42 -12.30 13.27
N ILE A 101 -3.07 -11.03 13.22
CA ILE A 101 -4.04 -9.92 13.20
C ILE A 101 -3.79 -9.09 11.95
N ILE A 102 -4.79 -8.97 11.09
CA ILE A 102 -4.75 -8.17 9.86
C ILE A 102 -5.56 -6.90 10.08
N LEU A 103 -4.94 -5.74 9.89
CA LEU A 103 -5.52 -4.41 10.00
C LEU A 103 -5.31 -3.70 8.66
N ASP A 104 -6.26 -3.83 7.75
CA ASP A 104 -6.11 -3.45 6.35
C ASP A 104 -7.42 -2.84 5.82
N HIS A 105 -7.37 -2.22 4.64
CA HIS A 105 -8.52 -1.62 3.97
C HIS A 105 -8.71 -2.08 2.51
N HIS A 106 -7.82 -2.91 1.99
CA HIS A 106 -7.92 -3.48 0.65
C HIS A 106 -9.01 -4.56 0.59
N ASP A 107 -9.58 -4.80 -0.60
CA ASP A 107 -10.66 -5.78 -0.83
C ASP A 107 -10.36 -7.14 -0.16
N PRO A 108 -11.11 -7.55 0.87
CA PRO A 108 -10.72 -8.70 1.69
C PRO A 108 -11.10 -10.04 1.05
N ARG A 109 -10.26 -11.06 1.28
CA ARG A 109 -10.60 -12.45 1.07
C ARG A 109 -10.88 -13.15 2.39
N PRO A 110 -11.73 -14.20 2.41
CA PRO A 110 -12.10 -14.85 3.66
C PRO A 110 -10.91 -15.59 4.29
N ALA A 111 -10.59 -15.27 5.54
CA ALA A 111 -9.66 -16.06 6.34
C ALA A 111 -10.33 -17.36 6.79
N SER A 112 -9.66 -18.49 6.61
CA SER A 112 -10.16 -19.83 6.99
C SER A 112 -9.57 -20.37 8.31
N ASP A 113 -8.43 -19.82 8.75
CA ASP A 113 -7.77 -20.21 10.00
C ASP A 113 -8.35 -19.40 11.17
N PRO A 114 -8.86 -20.05 12.24
CA PRO A 114 -9.43 -19.36 13.40
C PRO A 114 -8.43 -18.49 14.19
N LYS A 115 -7.11 -18.71 13.98
CA LYS A 115 -6.04 -17.88 14.55
C LYS A 115 -5.69 -16.66 13.68
N VAL A 116 -6.35 -16.46 12.54
CA VAL A 116 -6.19 -15.31 11.66
C VAL A 116 -7.39 -14.39 11.83
N TYR A 117 -7.20 -13.32 12.56
CA TYR A 117 -8.19 -12.26 12.75
C TYR A 117 -8.04 -11.21 11.65
N ASP A 118 -8.80 -11.35 10.58
CA ASP A 118 -8.95 -10.26 9.61
C ASP A 118 -9.98 -9.26 10.15
N LEU A 119 -9.48 -8.08 10.54
CA LEU A 119 -10.23 -6.99 11.14
C LEU A 119 -10.49 -5.85 10.14
N ASN A 120 -10.34 -6.11 8.85
CA ASN A 120 -10.71 -5.16 7.82
C ASN A 120 -12.17 -4.72 8.00
N LEU A 121 -12.39 -3.41 8.05
CA LEU A 121 -13.71 -2.83 8.32
C LEU A 121 -14.72 -3.06 7.19
N GLU A 122 -14.29 -3.50 6.00
CA GLU A 122 -15.19 -3.93 4.94
C GLU A 122 -16.05 -5.13 5.34
N HIS A 123 -15.51 -6.05 6.15
CA HIS A 123 -16.30 -7.15 6.73
C HIS A 123 -17.48 -6.67 7.60
N PHE A 124 -17.45 -5.42 8.04
CA PHE A 124 -18.47 -4.81 8.89
C PHE A 124 -19.33 -3.77 8.16
N GLY A 125 -19.16 -3.68 6.81
CA GLY A 125 -20.00 -2.87 5.92
C GLY A 125 -19.52 -1.43 5.71
N PHE A 126 -18.26 -1.11 6.03
CA PHE A 126 -17.58 0.12 5.62
C PHE A 126 -16.86 -0.10 4.29
N LYS A 127 -16.46 0.98 3.61
CA LYS A 127 -15.77 0.93 2.32
C LYS A 127 -14.33 1.39 2.48
N GLY A 128 -13.36 0.54 2.17
CA GLY A 128 -11.93 0.85 2.23
C GLY A 128 -11.49 1.95 1.27
N GLU A 129 -12.23 2.15 0.17
CA GLU A 129 -11.93 3.22 -0.81
C GLU A 129 -12.35 4.63 -0.35
N THR A 130 -13.21 4.77 0.66
CA THR A 130 -13.81 6.07 1.04
C THR A 130 -13.90 6.32 2.53
N ASP A 131 -14.23 5.29 3.34
CA ASP A 131 -14.65 5.48 4.72
C ASP A 131 -13.50 5.37 5.72
N PHE A 132 -12.46 4.60 5.39
CA PHE A 132 -11.32 4.36 6.28
C PHE A 132 -10.08 3.96 5.48
N SER A 133 -8.90 4.22 6.05
CA SER A 133 -7.59 3.76 5.56
C SER A 133 -7.02 2.64 6.43
N GLY A 134 -5.93 2.00 6.00
CA GLY A 134 -5.19 1.04 6.81
C GLY A 134 -4.75 1.64 8.15
N ALA A 135 -4.23 2.87 8.15
CA ALA A 135 -3.85 3.59 9.36
C ALA A 135 -5.05 3.92 10.26
N THR A 136 -6.22 4.21 9.68
CA THR A 136 -7.45 4.39 10.47
C THR A 136 -7.87 3.07 11.12
N CYS A 137 -7.82 1.95 10.41
CA CYS A 137 -8.09 0.63 10.98
C CYS A 137 -7.13 0.32 12.15
N CYS A 138 -5.83 0.55 11.95
CA CYS A 138 -4.80 0.39 12.98
C CYS A 138 -5.04 1.30 14.20
N TYR A 139 -5.42 2.56 13.98
CA TYR A 139 -5.71 3.50 15.05
C TYR A 139 -6.92 3.07 15.90
N LEU A 140 -8.00 2.65 15.25
CA LEU A 140 -9.19 2.18 15.95
C LEU A 140 -8.89 0.93 16.81
N PHE A 141 -8.11 0.00 16.28
CA PHE A 141 -7.61 -1.15 17.06
C PHE A 141 -6.71 -0.71 18.23
N ALA A 142 -5.75 0.18 17.99
CA ALA A 142 -4.84 0.68 19.01
C ALA A 142 -5.59 1.40 20.14
N LYS A 143 -6.63 2.17 19.83
CA LYS A 143 -7.48 2.83 20.83
C LYS A 143 -8.27 1.83 21.68
N LEU A 144 -8.74 0.71 21.12
CA LEU A 144 -9.38 -0.39 21.87
C LEU A 144 -8.36 -1.12 22.75
N LEU A 145 -7.11 -1.22 22.34
CA LEU A 145 -6.04 -1.82 23.11
C LEU A 145 -5.70 -0.96 24.35
N ASN A 146 -5.55 0.35 24.14
CA ASN A 146 -5.29 1.32 25.19
C ASN A 146 -5.77 2.72 24.75
N ILE A 147 -6.63 3.34 25.55
CA ILE A 147 -7.23 4.67 25.24
C ILE A 147 -6.17 5.78 25.11
N GLU A 148 -5.01 5.65 25.76
CA GLU A 148 -3.93 6.62 25.62
C GLU A 148 -3.38 6.74 24.19
N ASN A 149 -3.62 5.74 23.36
CA ASN A 149 -3.25 5.75 21.94
C ASN A 149 -4.02 6.79 21.10
N ILE A 150 -4.93 7.54 21.69
CA ILE A 150 -5.62 8.67 21.04
C ILE A 150 -4.62 9.74 20.55
N ASP A 151 -3.45 9.86 21.16
CA ASP A 151 -2.38 10.74 20.73
C ASP A 151 -1.76 10.37 19.37
N LEU A 152 -2.02 9.14 18.86
CA LEU A 152 -1.56 8.65 17.57
C LEU A 152 -2.56 8.93 16.42
N SER A 153 -3.70 9.56 16.69
CA SER A 153 -4.75 9.82 15.69
C SER A 153 -4.26 10.66 14.49
N TYR A 154 -3.24 11.51 14.66
CA TYR A 154 -2.63 12.26 13.55
C TYR A 154 -2.04 11.32 12.47
N LEU A 155 -1.57 10.13 12.85
CA LEU A 155 -1.03 9.15 11.90
C LEU A 155 -2.15 8.55 11.03
N ALA A 156 -3.31 8.27 11.63
CA ALA A 156 -4.49 7.85 10.86
C ALA A 156 -4.88 8.91 9.83
N LEU A 157 -4.84 10.19 10.20
CA LEU A 157 -5.13 11.29 9.27
C LEU A 157 -4.09 11.44 8.16
N ILE A 158 -2.81 11.20 8.45
CA ILE A 158 -1.77 11.21 7.42
C ILE A 158 -2.00 10.06 6.43
N GLY A 159 -2.23 8.83 6.91
CA GLY A 159 -2.51 7.66 6.07
C GLY A 159 -3.74 7.89 5.19
N SER A 160 -4.82 8.43 5.76
CA SER A 160 -6.07 8.72 5.04
C SER A 160 -5.91 9.76 3.93
N CYS A 161 -4.81 10.52 3.85
CA CYS A 161 -4.53 11.40 2.71
C CYS A 161 -4.34 10.64 1.38
N GLU A 162 -4.16 9.33 1.40
CA GLU A 162 -4.11 8.49 0.20
C GLU A 162 -5.49 8.31 -0.44
N ILE A 163 -6.55 8.38 0.35
CA ILE A 163 -7.94 8.21 -0.11
C ILE A 163 -8.43 9.49 -0.80
N PRO A 164 -8.89 9.39 -2.06
CA PRO A 164 -9.41 10.55 -2.78
C PRO A 164 -10.69 11.10 -2.15
N GLY A 165 -10.89 12.42 -2.22
CA GLY A 165 -12.15 13.06 -1.80
C GLY A 165 -12.13 13.67 -0.40
N GLY A 166 -11.04 13.53 0.34
CA GLY A 166 -10.89 14.07 1.69
C GLY A 166 -11.39 13.10 2.77
N PHE A 167 -11.52 13.59 3.99
CA PHE A 167 -11.94 12.76 5.13
C PHE A 167 -13.46 12.52 5.10
N SER A 168 -13.87 11.26 5.07
CA SER A 168 -15.26 10.82 5.17
C SER A 168 -15.37 9.57 6.03
N GLY A 169 -16.58 9.23 6.47
CA GLY A 169 -16.83 8.03 7.26
C GLY A 169 -16.03 7.97 8.56
N LEU A 170 -15.29 6.89 8.78
CA LEU A 170 -14.46 6.72 9.98
C LEU A 170 -13.23 7.64 9.97
N ASN A 171 -12.70 8.01 8.79
CA ASN A 171 -11.62 8.99 8.70
C ASN A 171 -12.06 10.37 9.21
N GLU A 172 -13.30 10.78 8.91
CA GLU A 172 -13.89 12.03 9.43
C GLU A 172 -14.10 11.96 10.94
N ALA A 173 -14.60 10.83 11.45
CA ALA A 173 -14.76 10.63 12.89
C ALA A 173 -13.41 10.72 13.65
N VAL A 174 -12.33 10.18 13.06
CA VAL A 174 -10.97 10.32 13.61
C VAL A 174 -10.48 11.77 13.55
N LEU A 175 -10.82 12.52 12.51
CA LEU A 175 -10.49 13.93 12.41
C LEU A 175 -11.18 14.75 13.51
N GLU A 176 -12.49 14.55 13.72
CA GLU A 176 -13.24 15.21 14.78
C GLU A 176 -12.65 14.91 16.17
N GLU A 177 -12.33 13.64 16.42
CA GLU A 177 -11.69 13.22 17.67
C GLU A 177 -10.31 13.86 17.85
N SER A 178 -9.50 13.93 16.78
CA SER A 178 -8.17 14.53 16.79
C SER A 178 -8.22 16.04 17.08
N LEU A 179 -9.19 16.73 16.49
CA LEU A 179 -9.45 18.16 16.75
C LEU A 179 -9.88 18.40 18.21
N LYS A 180 -10.84 17.60 18.70
CA LYS A 180 -11.35 17.70 20.07
C LYS A 180 -10.25 17.49 21.11
N ASN A 181 -9.29 16.59 20.85
CA ASN A 181 -8.18 16.29 21.76
C ASN A 181 -6.93 17.15 21.51
N GLY A 182 -6.99 18.12 20.58
CA GLY A 182 -5.88 19.02 20.29
C GLY A 182 -4.66 18.34 19.66
N VAL A 183 -4.82 17.16 19.06
CA VAL A 183 -3.77 16.42 18.35
C VAL A 183 -3.43 17.09 17.04
N VAL A 184 -4.46 17.60 16.35
CA VAL A 184 -4.31 18.42 15.14
C VAL A 184 -5.10 19.73 15.30
N LYS A 185 -4.73 20.74 14.52
CA LYS A 185 -5.46 22.01 14.43
C LYS A 185 -5.65 22.42 12.96
N PRO A 186 -6.72 23.13 12.59
CA PRO A 186 -6.93 23.58 11.22
C PRO A 186 -5.93 24.68 10.85
N VAL A 187 -5.37 24.59 9.62
CA VAL A 187 -4.44 25.58 9.04
C VAL A 187 -4.75 25.74 7.56
N ARG A 188 -5.31 26.89 7.14
CA ARG A 188 -5.73 27.18 5.75
C ARG A 188 -6.72 26.11 5.23
N LYS A 189 -6.30 25.25 4.28
CA LYS A 189 -7.11 24.19 3.65
C LYS A 189 -6.76 22.78 4.12
N THR A 190 -5.98 22.64 5.20
CA THR A 190 -5.49 21.37 5.73
C THR A 190 -5.38 21.44 7.25
N PHE A 191 -4.71 20.48 7.87
CA PHE A 191 -4.49 20.40 9.30
C PHE A 191 -2.99 20.35 9.61
N GLU A 192 -2.62 20.85 10.77
CA GLU A 192 -1.26 20.81 11.30
C GLU A 192 -1.22 19.88 12.51
N ILE A 193 -0.22 19.01 12.56
CA ILE A 193 0.07 18.14 13.71
C ILE A 193 0.64 19.04 14.81
N VAL A 194 -0.10 19.21 15.92
CA VAL A 194 0.27 20.15 16.99
C VAL A 194 1.63 19.81 17.57
N LYS A 195 1.91 18.52 17.80
CA LYS A 195 3.17 18.02 18.37
C LYS A 195 4.41 18.42 17.55
N PHE A 196 4.30 18.52 16.24
CA PHE A 196 5.45 18.72 15.34
C PHE A 196 5.44 20.07 14.61
N GLY A 197 4.31 20.78 14.59
CA GLY A 197 4.15 22.01 13.82
C GLY A 197 4.22 21.79 12.30
N VAL A 198 3.89 20.58 11.82
CA VAL A 198 3.98 20.17 10.41
C VAL A 198 2.59 19.83 9.88
N ARG A 199 2.30 20.28 8.65
CA ARG A 199 1.03 19.96 7.98
C ARG A 199 0.97 18.50 7.58
N ILE A 200 -0.23 17.89 7.69
CA ILE A 200 -0.44 16.47 7.37
C ILE A 200 -0.14 16.16 5.89
N ASP A 201 -0.50 17.04 4.95
CA ASP A 201 -0.24 16.86 3.52
C ASP A 201 1.27 16.93 3.17
N LYS A 202 2.05 17.80 3.86
CA LYS A 202 3.51 17.81 3.73
C LYS A 202 4.10 16.50 4.29
N PHE A 203 3.63 16.07 5.45
CA PHE A 203 4.10 14.84 6.09
C PHE A 203 3.81 13.62 5.22
N PHE A 204 2.59 13.50 4.71
CA PHE A 204 2.19 12.46 3.75
C PHE A 204 3.14 12.40 2.54
N SER A 205 3.43 13.56 1.92
CA SER A 205 4.33 13.62 0.76
C SER A 205 5.74 13.12 1.09
N ILE A 206 6.24 13.41 2.28
CA ILE A 206 7.55 12.94 2.77
C ILE A 206 7.55 11.42 2.92
N LEU A 207 6.52 10.85 3.56
CA LEU A 207 6.40 9.41 3.74
C LEU A 207 6.30 8.67 2.42
N GLN A 208 5.56 9.20 1.45
CA GLN A 208 5.48 8.63 0.09
C GLN A 208 6.85 8.57 -0.60
N ILE A 209 7.72 9.55 -0.37
CA ILE A 209 9.07 9.54 -0.94
C ILE A 209 9.95 8.50 -0.22
N LEU A 210 9.91 8.48 1.11
CA LEU A 210 10.68 7.53 1.91
C LEU A 210 10.30 6.08 1.60
N GLY A 211 9.01 5.79 1.54
CA GLY A 211 8.54 4.44 1.23
C GLY A 211 8.86 4.03 -0.20
N ALA A 212 8.43 4.82 -1.19
CA ALA A 212 8.58 4.44 -2.59
C ALA A 212 10.03 4.57 -3.11
N ALA A 213 10.62 5.78 -3.07
CA ALA A 213 11.95 6.00 -3.62
C ALA A 213 13.05 5.46 -2.72
N GLY A 214 12.82 5.41 -1.40
CA GLY A 214 13.78 4.97 -0.39
C GLY A 214 13.69 3.52 0.05
N TYR A 215 12.81 2.72 -0.55
CA TYR A 215 12.48 1.36 -0.08
C TYR A 215 13.73 0.51 0.22
N TYR A 216 14.68 0.45 -0.68
CA TYR A 216 15.91 -0.33 -0.54
C TYR A 216 17.02 0.37 0.25
N GLU A 217 16.80 1.62 0.68
CA GLU A 217 17.80 2.45 1.37
C GLU A 217 17.40 2.81 2.81
N GLY A 218 16.56 1.97 3.43
CA GLY A 218 16.10 2.19 4.81
C GLY A 218 15.00 3.25 4.94
N GLY A 219 14.45 3.73 3.81
CA GLY A 219 13.39 4.73 3.80
C GLY A 219 12.18 4.35 4.64
N PRO A 220 11.65 3.11 4.59
CA PRO A 220 10.54 2.70 5.46
C PRO A 220 10.85 2.83 6.96
N THR A 221 12.07 2.46 7.39
CA THR A 221 12.49 2.62 8.80
C THR A 221 12.53 4.10 9.20
N LEU A 222 13.13 4.96 8.36
CA LEU A 222 13.13 6.41 8.57
C LEU A 222 11.71 7.00 8.55
N GLY A 223 10.81 6.45 7.73
CA GLY A 223 9.40 6.85 7.69
C GLY A 223 8.67 6.56 9.00
N ILE A 224 8.84 5.37 9.57
CA ILE A 224 8.29 5.02 10.90
C ILE A 224 8.90 5.91 11.97
N GLU A 225 10.20 6.18 11.91
CA GLU A 225 10.88 7.10 12.84
C GLU A 225 10.30 8.51 12.74
N ALA A 226 10.14 9.04 11.53
CA ALA A 226 9.50 10.33 11.30
C ALA A 226 8.09 10.37 11.89
N CYS A 227 7.29 9.32 11.66
CA CYS A 227 5.94 9.20 12.22
C CYS A 227 5.92 9.38 13.75
N LEU A 228 6.85 8.78 14.47
CA LEU A 228 6.86 8.76 15.92
C LEU A 228 7.56 9.99 16.55
N ASN A 229 8.63 10.48 15.92
CA ASN A 229 9.55 11.47 16.49
C ASN A 229 9.53 12.83 15.76
N GLY A 230 8.84 12.92 14.60
CA GLY A 230 8.84 14.11 13.75
C GLY A 230 9.97 14.12 12.72
N LEU A 231 10.08 15.21 11.96
CA LEU A 231 11.05 15.36 10.89
C LEU A 231 12.38 15.91 11.44
N SER A 232 13.44 15.11 11.37
CA SER A 232 14.81 15.58 11.65
C SER A 232 15.46 16.13 10.37
N GLU A 233 16.52 16.94 10.53
CA GLU A 233 17.32 17.42 9.40
C GLU A 233 17.90 16.27 8.55
N GLU A 234 18.23 15.16 9.18
CA GLU A 234 18.69 13.95 8.48
C GLU A 234 17.60 13.37 7.57
N ILE A 235 16.38 13.25 8.08
CA ILE A 235 15.22 12.76 7.31
C ILE A 235 14.93 13.72 6.15
N GLU A 236 14.89 15.04 6.39
CA GLU A 236 14.62 16.02 5.34
C GLU A 236 15.69 15.98 4.23
N ARG A 237 16.96 15.87 4.58
CA ARG A 237 18.07 15.70 3.62
C ARG A 237 17.96 14.41 2.82
N LYS A 238 17.60 13.28 3.48
CA LYS A 238 17.40 12.00 2.78
C LYS A 238 16.23 12.07 1.80
N VAL A 239 15.13 12.70 2.18
CA VAL A 239 13.96 12.92 1.31
C VAL A 239 14.36 13.74 0.07
N GLU A 240 15.12 14.82 0.24
CA GLU A 240 15.60 15.65 -0.88
C GLU A 240 16.49 14.84 -1.84
N GLU A 241 17.42 14.04 -1.32
CA GLU A 241 18.28 13.15 -2.12
C GLU A 241 17.45 12.16 -2.95
N LEU A 242 16.51 11.44 -2.30
CA LEU A 242 15.66 10.44 -2.94
C LEU A 242 14.77 11.07 -4.02
N GLU A 243 14.17 12.21 -3.73
CA GLU A 243 13.31 12.92 -4.66
C GLU A 243 14.08 13.45 -5.88
N ASN A 244 15.28 13.98 -5.68
CA ASN A 244 16.15 14.44 -6.78
C ASN A 244 16.58 13.26 -7.66
N ARG A 245 16.90 12.11 -7.08
CA ARG A 245 17.23 10.90 -7.82
C ARG A 245 16.02 10.42 -8.65
N ARG A 246 14.83 10.33 -8.05
CA ARG A 246 13.59 9.94 -8.73
C ARG A 246 13.28 10.89 -9.89
N LYS A 247 13.37 12.20 -9.68
CA LYS A 247 13.18 13.21 -10.74
C LYS A 247 14.17 13.06 -11.88
N THR A 248 15.42 12.74 -11.58
CA THR A 248 16.46 12.54 -12.60
C THR A 248 16.16 11.32 -13.47
N VAL A 249 15.77 10.19 -12.85
CA VAL A 249 15.36 8.99 -13.59
C VAL A 249 14.11 9.24 -14.42
N ASN A 250 13.11 9.92 -13.86
CA ASN A 250 11.87 10.29 -14.59
C ASN A 250 12.17 11.14 -15.83
N LYS A 251 13.06 12.15 -15.70
CA LYS A 251 13.49 12.99 -16.85
C LYS A 251 14.18 12.14 -17.92
N ARG A 252 15.07 11.23 -17.53
CA ARG A 252 15.77 10.33 -18.45
C ARG A 252 14.80 9.41 -19.19
N LEU A 253 13.89 8.76 -18.46
CA LEU A 253 12.87 7.89 -19.06
C LEU A 253 11.97 8.65 -20.01
N LEU A 254 11.50 9.83 -19.61
CA LEU A 254 10.66 10.68 -20.45
C LEU A 254 11.37 11.06 -21.76
N ALA A 255 12.67 11.43 -21.71
CA ALA A 255 13.45 11.74 -22.91
C ALA A 255 13.58 10.52 -23.85
N ILE A 256 13.76 9.31 -23.29
CA ILE A 256 13.77 8.06 -24.06
C ILE A 256 12.42 7.87 -24.77
N LEU A 257 11.30 8.02 -24.06
CA LEU A 257 9.96 7.83 -24.61
C LEU A 257 9.61 8.87 -25.68
N TYR A 258 10.06 10.12 -25.54
CA TYR A 258 9.88 11.12 -26.62
C TYR A 258 10.64 10.75 -27.90
N ARG A 259 11.80 10.10 -27.79
CA ARG A 259 12.61 9.68 -28.94
C ARG A 259 12.11 8.37 -29.57
N GLN A 260 11.77 7.37 -28.74
CA GLN A 260 11.43 6.02 -29.20
C GLN A 260 9.94 5.79 -29.38
N ARG A 261 9.10 6.66 -28.78
CA ARG A 261 7.65 6.51 -28.63
C ARG A 261 7.27 5.33 -27.75
N LEU A 262 6.01 5.26 -27.36
CA LEU A 262 5.42 4.09 -26.71
C LEU A 262 5.23 2.99 -27.75
N LYS A 263 5.40 1.73 -27.35
CA LYS A 263 4.91 0.60 -28.13
C LYS A 263 3.38 0.61 -28.06
N GLU A 264 2.71 0.12 -29.10
CA GLU A 264 1.25 0.18 -29.22
C GLU A 264 0.66 -1.10 -29.77
N THR A 265 -0.53 -1.43 -29.30
CA THR A 265 -1.47 -2.39 -29.88
C THR A 265 -2.81 -1.68 -30.15
N GLY A 266 -3.90 -2.41 -30.41
CA GLY A 266 -5.21 -1.82 -30.63
C GLY A 266 -5.68 -0.93 -29.47
N HIS A 267 -5.61 -1.43 -28.25
CA HIS A 267 -6.18 -0.79 -27.06
C HIS A 267 -5.11 -0.39 -26.01
N ILE A 268 -3.87 -0.82 -26.17
CA ILE A 268 -2.81 -0.63 -25.19
C ILE A 268 -1.65 0.19 -25.78
N GLN A 269 -1.05 1.03 -24.98
CA GLN A 269 0.24 1.66 -25.21
C GLN A 269 1.15 1.37 -24.02
N TRP A 270 2.40 0.98 -24.28
CA TRP A 270 3.26 0.49 -23.22
C TRP A 270 4.75 0.79 -23.42
N PHE A 271 5.49 0.69 -22.33
CA PHE A 271 6.95 0.83 -22.30
C PHE A 271 7.55 -0.07 -21.23
N ASP A 272 8.82 -0.36 -21.36
CA ASP A 272 9.61 -1.06 -20.36
C ASP A 272 10.76 -0.16 -19.89
N ALA A 273 10.72 0.24 -18.62
CA ALA A 273 11.77 0.99 -17.98
C ALA A 273 12.98 0.11 -17.63
N GLY A 274 12.82 -1.23 -17.69
CA GLY A 274 13.88 -2.18 -17.34
C GLY A 274 14.44 -1.91 -15.94
N ASP A 275 15.75 -1.66 -15.85
CA ASP A 275 16.47 -1.43 -14.61
C ASP A 275 16.69 0.07 -14.29
N LEU A 276 16.02 1.00 -15.00
CA LEU A 276 16.23 2.44 -14.79
C LEU A 276 15.92 2.90 -13.36
N TYR A 277 14.96 2.25 -12.67
CA TYR A 277 14.58 2.54 -11.30
C TYR A 277 15.26 1.61 -10.27
N MET A 278 16.35 0.92 -10.66
CA MET A 278 17.07 0.05 -9.72
C MET A 278 17.49 0.82 -8.47
N GLY A 279 17.28 0.23 -7.29
CA GLY A 279 17.46 0.88 -5.98
C GLY A 279 16.29 1.68 -5.48
N MET A 280 15.18 1.77 -6.24
CA MET A 280 13.91 2.36 -5.79
C MET A 280 12.83 1.30 -5.70
N GLY A 281 11.85 1.51 -4.82
CA GLY A 281 10.69 0.65 -4.68
C GLY A 281 9.78 0.69 -5.91
N SER A 282 8.95 -0.33 -6.02
CA SER A 282 8.15 -0.58 -7.23
C SER A 282 6.99 0.41 -7.44
N LYS A 283 6.64 1.23 -6.46
CA LYS A 283 5.60 2.28 -6.62
C LYS A 283 6.00 3.39 -7.59
N VAL A 284 7.30 3.63 -7.79
CA VAL A 284 7.79 4.70 -8.68
C VAL A 284 7.30 4.55 -10.12
N ILE A 285 7.14 3.31 -10.62
CA ILE A 285 6.63 3.09 -12.00
C ILE A 285 5.15 3.50 -12.12
N GLY A 286 4.32 3.20 -11.12
CA GLY A 286 2.92 3.63 -11.09
C GLY A 286 2.78 5.14 -10.99
N GLN A 287 3.62 5.80 -10.18
CA GLN A 287 3.70 7.25 -10.08
C GLN A 287 4.11 7.87 -11.44
N PHE A 288 5.09 7.26 -12.13
CA PHE A 288 5.49 7.72 -13.46
C PHE A 288 4.38 7.51 -14.49
N CYS A 289 3.67 6.38 -14.50
CA CYS A 289 2.53 6.15 -15.39
C CYS A 289 1.41 7.17 -15.14
N SER A 290 1.14 7.53 -13.88
CA SER A 290 0.18 8.58 -13.54
C SER A 290 0.61 9.93 -14.11
N PHE A 291 1.87 10.33 -13.94
CA PHE A 291 2.43 11.54 -14.56
C PHE A 291 2.34 11.48 -16.09
N LEU A 292 2.68 10.32 -16.69
CA LEU A 292 2.70 10.12 -18.14
C LEU A 292 1.30 10.30 -18.75
N SER A 293 0.23 9.92 -18.03
CA SER A 293 -1.16 10.03 -18.52
C SER A 293 -1.59 11.47 -18.88
N TYR A 294 -0.88 12.47 -18.37
CA TYR A 294 -1.11 13.89 -18.70
C TYR A 294 -0.22 14.40 -19.85
N GLN A 295 0.65 13.56 -20.45
CA GLN A 295 1.56 13.96 -21.53
C GLN A 295 0.90 13.79 -22.91
N ALA A 296 -0.02 14.68 -23.25
CA ALA A 296 -0.85 14.61 -24.47
C ALA A 296 -0.06 14.51 -25.81
N ARG A 297 1.22 14.90 -25.84
CA ARG A 297 2.08 14.77 -27.03
C ARG A 297 2.67 13.37 -27.20
N LEU A 298 2.59 12.55 -26.17
CA LEU A 298 3.22 11.22 -26.11
C LEU A 298 2.19 10.10 -25.97
N VAL A 299 1.10 10.39 -25.27
CA VAL A 299 0.08 9.40 -24.87
C VAL A 299 -1.19 9.57 -25.68
N LYS A 300 -1.73 8.47 -26.20
CA LYS A 300 -3.07 8.39 -26.78
C LYS A 300 -4.11 8.35 -25.64
N PRO A 301 -5.12 9.24 -25.67
CA PRO A 301 -6.02 9.41 -24.53
C PRO A 301 -7.05 8.29 -24.36
N ASP A 302 -7.21 7.45 -25.36
CA ASP A 302 -8.17 6.34 -25.48
C ASP A 302 -7.56 4.95 -25.26
N LYS A 303 -6.26 4.87 -24.98
CA LYS A 303 -5.55 3.58 -24.73
C LYS A 303 -5.08 3.45 -23.29
N TYR A 304 -5.08 2.21 -22.75
CA TYR A 304 -4.42 1.91 -21.48
C TYR A 304 -2.94 2.21 -21.56
N ILE A 305 -2.37 2.79 -20.50
CA ILE A 305 -0.93 2.95 -20.35
C ILE A 305 -0.42 1.83 -19.47
N ILE A 306 0.53 1.03 -19.97
CA ILE A 306 1.21 0.01 -19.16
C ILE A 306 2.70 0.33 -19.11
N GLY A 307 3.22 0.53 -17.89
CA GLY A 307 4.65 0.71 -17.64
C GLY A 307 5.21 -0.48 -16.88
N PHE A 308 6.29 -1.07 -17.42
CA PHE A 308 7.04 -2.14 -16.74
C PHE A 308 8.30 -1.61 -16.08
N MET A 309 8.67 -2.21 -14.95
CA MET A 309 10.01 -2.14 -14.36
C MET A 309 10.44 -3.50 -13.82
N ASN A 310 11.71 -3.78 -13.83
CA ASN A 310 12.28 -4.95 -13.16
C ASN A 310 12.30 -4.71 -11.64
N LEU A 311 11.95 -5.74 -10.87
CA LEU A 311 12.07 -5.72 -9.43
C LEU A 311 13.44 -6.21 -8.98
N GLN A 312 13.95 -5.67 -7.89
CA GLN A 312 15.12 -6.24 -7.23
C GLN A 312 14.72 -7.55 -6.56
N PRO A 313 15.57 -8.58 -6.64
CA PRO A 313 15.28 -9.87 -6.00
C PRO A 313 15.40 -9.80 -4.48
N GLU A 314 16.18 -8.86 -3.92
CA GLU A 314 16.34 -8.68 -2.49
C GLU A 314 15.10 -8.01 -1.89
N ILE A 315 14.52 -8.63 -0.85
CA ILE A 315 13.49 -8.05 -0.01
C ILE A 315 14.17 -7.59 1.28
N PRO A 316 14.18 -6.27 1.61
CA PRO A 316 14.83 -5.77 2.82
C PRO A 316 14.33 -6.48 4.08
N GLY A 317 15.26 -7.02 4.88
CA GLY A 317 14.95 -7.76 6.10
C GLY A 317 14.54 -9.23 5.94
N TRP A 318 14.32 -9.72 4.70
CA TRP A 318 13.88 -11.10 4.45
C TRP A 318 14.88 -11.97 3.71
N GLY A 319 15.54 -11.43 2.71
CA GLY A 319 16.46 -12.17 1.86
C GLY A 319 16.13 -12.03 0.38
N ARG A 320 16.42 -13.06 -0.42
CA ARG A 320 16.36 -13.00 -1.87
C ARG A 320 15.28 -13.91 -2.43
N LEU A 321 14.43 -13.36 -3.30
CA LEU A 321 13.47 -14.11 -4.11
C LEU A 321 14.20 -14.99 -5.13
N LYS A 322 13.70 -16.20 -5.34
CA LYS A 322 14.31 -17.17 -6.27
C LYS A 322 14.08 -16.81 -7.73
N GLN A 323 12.93 -16.20 -8.04
CA GLN A 323 12.52 -15.90 -9.40
C GLN A 323 12.70 -14.41 -9.71
N PRO A 324 13.30 -14.05 -10.88
CA PRO A 324 13.33 -12.67 -11.35
C PRO A 324 11.92 -12.16 -11.67
N LEU A 325 11.50 -11.10 -10.98
CA LEU A 325 10.20 -10.49 -11.13
C LEU A 325 10.24 -9.12 -11.81
N ALA A 326 9.12 -8.73 -12.38
CA ALA A 326 8.84 -7.38 -12.86
C ALA A 326 7.49 -6.91 -12.31
N LYS A 327 7.31 -5.60 -12.25
CA LYS A 327 6.02 -4.97 -12.00
C LYS A 327 5.52 -4.33 -13.28
N ALA A 328 4.24 -4.53 -13.59
CA ALA A 328 3.49 -3.74 -14.54
C ALA A 328 2.52 -2.83 -13.79
N SER A 329 2.47 -1.56 -14.15
CA SER A 329 1.49 -0.61 -13.63
C SER A 329 0.63 -0.07 -14.74
N VAL A 330 -0.69 -0.14 -14.57
CA VAL A 330 -1.68 0.34 -15.55
C VAL A 330 -2.30 1.65 -15.08
N ARG A 331 -2.48 2.58 -16.01
CA ARG A 331 -3.25 3.81 -15.79
C ARG A 331 -4.16 4.08 -16.98
N THR A 332 -5.30 4.69 -16.69
CA THR A 332 -6.30 5.05 -17.68
C THR A 332 -6.29 6.57 -17.91
N PRO A 333 -5.92 7.05 -19.12
CA PRO A 333 -6.04 8.46 -19.47
C PRO A 333 -7.52 8.93 -19.49
N LYS A 334 -7.72 10.26 -19.54
CA LYS A 334 -9.03 10.88 -19.31
C LYS A 334 -10.15 10.38 -20.24
N VAL A 335 -9.87 10.16 -21.52
CA VAL A 335 -10.89 9.68 -22.48
C VAL A 335 -11.26 8.23 -22.17
N LEU A 336 -10.25 7.38 -21.90
CA LEU A 336 -10.48 5.98 -21.55
C LEU A 336 -11.27 5.84 -20.24
N LYS A 337 -11.03 6.71 -19.25
CA LYS A 337 -11.83 6.72 -18.01
C LYS A 337 -13.32 6.86 -18.32
N LYS A 338 -13.70 7.78 -19.22
CA LYS A 338 -15.09 7.95 -19.62
C LYS A 338 -15.65 6.72 -20.33
N LEU A 339 -14.86 6.05 -21.17
CA LEU A 339 -15.29 4.81 -21.82
C LEU A 339 -15.55 3.67 -20.80
N ILE A 340 -14.76 3.62 -19.73
CA ILE A 340 -14.96 2.67 -18.62
C ILE A 340 -16.24 3.04 -17.84
N GLU A 341 -16.44 4.29 -17.51
CA GLU A 341 -17.66 4.79 -16.83
C GLU A 341 -18.93 4.53 -17.65
N ASP A 342 -18.85 4.64 -18.98
CA ASP A 342 -19.93 4.35 -19.92
C ASP A 342 -20.13 2.82 -20.15
N GLY A 343 -19.35 1.94 -19.53
CA GLY A 343 -19.40 0.48 -19.70
C GLY A 343 -18.94 -0.01 -21.08
N LYS A 344 -18.20 0.81 -21.84
CA LYS A 344 -17.67 0.49 -23.18
C LYS A 344 -16.28 -0.14 -23.15
N MET A 345 -15.60 -0.06 -22.04
CA MET A 345 -14.28 -0.66 -21.81
C MET A 345 -14.20 -1.17 -20.36
N PRO A 346 -13.44 -2.24 -20.08
CA PRO A 346 -13.33 -2.81 -18.75
C PRO A 346 -12.45 -1.96 -17.85
N GLY A 347 -12.57 -2.13 -16.55
CA GLY A 347 -11.63 -1.54 -15.59
C GLY A 347 -10.20 -2.05 -15.76
N ALA A 348 -9.22 -1.24 -15.38
CA ALA A 348 -7.81 -1.61 -15.46
C ALA A 348 -7.50 -2.89 -14.66
N VAL A 349 -8.12 -3.06 -13.48
CA VAL A 349 -7.94 -4.26 -12.66
C VAL A 349 -8.54 -5.50 -13.30
N GLU A 350 -9.74 -5.40 -13.88
CA GLU A 350 -10.41 -6.51 -14.59
C GLU A 350 -9.54 -7.01 -15.74
N MET A 351 -9.07 -6.12 -16.60
CA MET A 351 -8.15 -6.45 -17.68
C MET A 351 -6.88 -7.14 -17.17
N LEU A 352 -6.23 -6.60 -16.11
CA LEU A 352 -5.00 -7.19 -15.59
C LEU A 352 -5.21 -8.55 -14.93
N VAL A 353 -6.31 -8.74 -14.20
CA VAL A 353 -6.64 -10.03 -13.58
C VAL A 353 -6.80 -11.10 -14.67
N GLU A 354 -7.54 -10.80 -15.73
CA GLU A 354 -7.72 -11.75 -16.85
C GLU A 354 -6.38 -12.02 -17.56
N ALA A 355 -5.62 -10.99 -17.89
CA ALA A 355 -4.38 -11.12 -18.63
C ALA A 355 -3.26 -11.83 -17.84
N SER A 356 -3.25 -11.73 -16.51
CA SER A 356 -2.20 -12.31 -15.67
C SER A 356 -2.54 -13.71 -15.12
N LYS A 357 -3.70 -14.25 -15.43
CA LYS A 357 -4.11 -15.60 -14.98
C LYS A 357 -3.02 -16.63 -15.22
N GLY A 358 -2.64 -17.33 -14.13
CA GLY A 358 -1.68 -18.43 -14.15
C GLY A 358 -0.21 -18.02 -13.98
N PHE A 359 0.14 -16.71 -13.95
CA PHE A 359 1.54 -16.29 -13.76
C PHE A 359 1.75 -14.97 -12.99
N GLY A 360 0.71 -14.25 -12.67
CA GLY A 360 0.81 -12.96 -11.94
C GLY A 360 -0.29 -12.79 -10.92
N ILE A 361 -0.05 -11.89 -9.95
CA ILE A 361 -1.03 -11.48 -8.96
C ILE A 361 -1.31 -10.00 -9.22
N ALA A 362 -2.52 -9.73 -9.73
CA ALA A 362 -3.00 -8.39 -10.04
C ALA A 362 -3.87 -7.84 -8.91
N ASP A 363 -3.74 -6.55 -8.65
CA ASP A 363 -4.56 -5.78 -7.71
C ASP A 363 -4.78 -4.35 -8.23
N GLY A 364 -5.69 -3.63 -7.60
CA GLY A 364 -5.98 -2.23 -7.91
C GLY A 364 -7.47 -1.95 -8.12
N HIS A 365 -7.75 -0.88 -8.83
CA HIS A 365 -9.08 -0.34 -9.08
C HIS A 365 -9.34 -0.16 -10.57
N GLN A 366 -10.55 0.24 -10.92
CA GLN A 366 -10.95 0.38 -12.33
C GLN A 366 -10.10 1.36 -13.17
N TYR A 367 -9.39 2.33 -12.55
CA TYR A 367 -8.57 3.33 -13.26
C TYR A 367 -7.07 3.17 -13.06
N ALA A 368 -6.66 2.38 -12.08
CA ALA A 368 -5.26 2.17 -11.73
C ALA A 368 -5.08 0.76 -11.16
N ALA A 369 -4.26 -0.04 -11.80
CA ALA A 369 -4.01 -1.40 -11.37
C ALA A 369 -2.53 -1.76 -11.52
N ASN A 370 -2.13 -2.83 -10.86
CA ASN A 370 -0.77 -3.35 -10.88
C ASN A 370 -0.78 -4.86 -10.96
N VAL A 371 0.32 -5.41 -11.47
CA VAL A 371 0.60 -6.85 -11.38
C VAL A 371 2.09 -7.08 -11.17
N VAL A 372 2.42 -8.02 -10.31
CA VAL A 372 3.77 -8.59 -10.21
C VAL A 372 3.78 -9.91 -10.96
N LEU A 373 4.76 -10.09 -11.85
CA LEU A 373 4.85 -11.22 -12.76
C LEU A 373 6.32 -11.62 -13.00
N PRO A 374 6.59 -12.86 -13.48
CA PRO A 374 7.92 -13.24 -13.95
C PRO A 374 8.40 -12.30 -15.05
N ARG A 375 9.70 -11.92 -15.00
CA ARG A 375 10.27 -10.91 -15.88
C ARG A 375 10.15 -11.28 -17.37
N ASP A 376 10.20 -12.56 -17.70
CA ASP A 376 10.07 -13.11 -19.05
C ASP A 376 8.62 -13.16 -19.60
N ARG A 377 7.63 -12.85 -18.75
CA ARG A 377 6.20 -12.88 -19.13
C ARG A 377 5.61 -11.51 -19.49
N LYS A 378 6.42 -10.47 -19.62
CA LYS A 378 5.96 -9.09 -19.93
C LYS A 378 5.21 -9.01 -21.27
N GLU A 379 5.73 -9.64 -22.32
CA GLU A 379 5.11 -9.63 -23.64
C GLU A 379 3.84 -10.47 -23.66
N GLU A 380 3.83 -11.64 -23.01
CA GLU A 380 2.64 -12.47 -22.85
C GLU A 380 1.51 -11.71 -22.15
N LEU A 381 1.83 -10.88 -21.14
CA LEU A 381 0.82 -10.04 -20.46
C LEU A 381 0.16 -9.07 -21.45
N ILE A 382 0.93 -8.41 -22.32
CA ILE A 382 0.40 -7.48 -23.34
C ILE A 382 -0.47 -8.23 -24.36
N GLU A 383 -0.02 -9.38 -24.84
CA GLU A 383 -0.76 -10.19 -25.81
C GLU A 383 -2.10 -10.68 -25.25
N LYS A 384 -2.11 -11.19 -24.01
CA LYS A 384 -3.34 -11.63 -23.33
C LYS A 384 -4.29 -10.48 -23.03
N ALA A 385 -3.76 -9.34 -22.57
CA ALA A 385 -4.57 -8.15 -22.33
C ALA A 385 -5.20 -7.63 -23.61
N GLU A 386 -4.44 -7.51 -24.69
CA GLU A 386 -4.99 -7.08 -25.99
C GLU A 386 -6.03 -8.06 -26.54
N ARG A 387 -5.81 -9.36 -26.42
CA ARG A 387 -6.77 -10.39 -26.82
C ARG A 387 -8.08 -10.23 -26.04
N PHE A 388 -8.01 -10.13 -24.72
CA PHE A 388 -9.18 -9.94 -23.87
C PHE A 388 -9.99 -8.70 -24.28
N LEU A 389 -9.31 -7.59 -24.53
CA LEU A 389 -9.94 -6.34 -24.96
C LEU A 389 -10.59 -6.45 -26.34
N SER A 390 -9.90 -7.07 -27.30
CA SER A 390 -10.40 -7.21 -28.69
C SER A 390 -11.55 -8.20 -28.84
N GLU A 391 -11.67 -9.19 -27.95
CA GLU A 391 -12.73 -10.20 -27.97
C GLU A 391 -14.02 -9.75 -27.26
N ASN A 392 -13.93 -8.80 -26.33
CA ASN A 392 -15.05 -8.43 -25.47
C ASN A 392 -15.52 -6.98 -25.62
N PHE A 393 -14.73 -6.12 -26.24
CA PHE A 393 -14.97 -4.67 -26.37
C PHE A 393 -14.54 -4.12 -27.73
#